data_2bc736fcc52b7d1918f5690f68402cf4
#
_entry.id   2bc736fcc52b7d1918f5690f68402cf4
#
_cell.length_a   1.000
_cell.length_b   1.000
_cell.length_c   1.000
_cell.angle_alpha   90.00
_cell.angle_beta   90.00
_cell.angle_gamma   90.00
#
_symmetry.space_group_name_H-M   'P 1'
#
loop_
_entity.id
_entity.type
_entity.pdbx_description
1 polymer ?
#
loop_
_entity_poly.entity_id
_entity_poly.type
_entity_poly.pdbx_seq_one_letter_code
_entity_poly.pdbx_strand_id
1 'polypeptide(L)'
;MKNKSIGDQVKSSTWRAWLGQWAELLQSGMPALDALSLSSELQTGRTQGNTLRLGLNHASRYLQEGQNLQTAFRAAFGKVPMHLEIALVCAQASGDLGLALQTQLDRWKTTSEAQHTLGKSLVYPLLVLVLACACWVLLHHVSAPHLTQKVHSHTPASSWSNSLLLIGTFTLAIAAYLKFRSVKGSTETQPLLPNNIWLSSNFYHVIACELQAGLDLMHCLRHRTLPTPNWWGGTHLSAKTLRNLNHLMQGIQQQLKLGMSLSQSMQAAGAPGFLIRQSQLAEQTGNLAYCFFLAAKVYEIQARETQQRLQSTLPSVALSIAAMTLAMAYQFTLAPLYNNLTGLS
;
A
#
# COMPACT_ATOMS: atom_id res chain seq x y z
N MET A 1 -18.03 -10.76 -20.23
CA MET A 1 -18.24 -9.66 -19.26
C MET A 1 -17.99 -10.21 -17.86
N LYS A 2 -16.91 -9.79 -17.16
CA LYS A 2 -16.68 -10.18 -15.78
C LYS A 2 -17.77 -9.54 -14.90
N ASN A 3 -18.67 -10.34 -14.34
CA ASN A 3 -19.62 -9.86 -13.34
C ASN A 3 -18.82 -9.20 -12.19
N LYS A 4 -18.97 -7.89 -12.07
CA LYS A 4 -18.32 -7.11 -10.98
C LYS A 4 -19.00 -7.53 -9.68
N SER A 5 -18.24 -8.02 -8.72
CA SER A 5 -18.79 -8.37 -7.39
C SER A 5 -19.41 -7.13 -6.73
N ILE A 6 -20.43 -7.34 -5.89
CA ILE A 6 -21.09 -6.24 -5.15
C ILE A 6 -20.07 -5.42 -4.39
N GLY A 7 -19.09 -6.07 -3.78
CA GLY A 7 -18.02 -5.41 -3.02
C GLY A 7 -17.11 -4.50 -3.85
N ASP A 8 -16.87 -4.80 -5.14
CA ASP A 8 -16.08 -3.95 -6.03
C ASP A 8 -16.83 -2.66 -6.47
N GLN A 9 -18.13 -2.60 -6.28
CA GLN A 9 -18.96 -1.43 -6.64
C GLN A 9 -19.04 -0.39 -5.53
N VAL A 10 -18.73 -0.77 -4.28
CA VAL A 10 -18.79 0.11 -3.10
C VAL A 10 -17.44 0.78 -2.88
N LYS A 11 -17.42 2.12 -2.79
CA LYS A 11 -16.21 2.89 -2.53
C LYS A 11 -15.67 2.62 -1.11
N SER A 12 -14.35 2.69 -0.97
CA SER A 12 -13.65 2.53 0.31
C SER A 12 -14.13 3.52 1.40
N SER A 13 -14.50 4.75 1.02
CA SER A 13 -15.06 5.74 1.94
C SER A 13 -16.42 5.33 2.50
N THR A 14 -17.28 4.74 1.67
CA THR A 14 -18.61 4.26 2.08
C THR A 14 -18.48 3.08 3.04
N TRP A 15 -17.58 2.14 2.72
CA TRP A 15 -17.25 1.03 3.62
C TRP A 15 -16.78 1.50 4.98
N ARG A 16 -15.89 2.50 5.02
CA ARG A 16 -15.34 3.04 6.26
C ARG A 16 -16.38 3.74 7.12
N ALA A 17 -17.24 4.55 6.50
CA ALA A 17 -18.31 5.22 7.20
C ALA A 17 -19.29 4.23 7.83
N TRP A 18 -19.70 3.22 7.05
CA TRP A 18 -20.57 2.18 7.54
C TRP A 18 -19.94 1.35 8.67
N LEU A 19 -18.67 0.94 8.52
CA LEU A 19 -17.94 0.20 9.56
C LEU A 19 -17.84 0.98 10.86
N GLY A 20 -17.67 2.31 10.80
CA GLY A 20 -17.68 3.16 11.98
C GLY A 20 -19.01 3.10 12.71
N GLN A 21 -20.11 3.26 11.98
CA GLN A 21 -21.46 3.16 12.55
C GLN A 21 -21.73 1.78 13.16
N TRP A 22 -21.34 0.73 12.45
CA TRP A 22 -21.54 -0.64 12.95
C TRP A 22 -20.71 -0.93 14.19
N ALA A 23 -19.46 -0.48 14.25
CA ALA A 23 -18.60 -0.61 15.43
C ALA A 23 -19.19 0.15 16.65
N GLU A 24 -19.72 1.35 16.47
CA GLU A 24 -20.39 2.13 17.53
C GLU A 24 -21.63 1.43 18.08
N LEU A 25 -22.46 0.86 17.20
CA LEU A 25 -23.65 0.10 17.61
C LEU A 25 -23.29 -1.15 18.42
N LEU A 26 -22.24 -1.86 17.99
CA LEU A 26 -21.74 -3.04 18.74
C LEU A 26 -21.16 -2.66 20.10
N GLN A 27 -20.47 -1.53 20.20
CA GLN A 27 -19.93 -1.04 21.48
C GLN A 27 -21.03 -0.58 22.45
N SER A 28 -22.18 -0.14 21.93
CA SER A 28 -23.36 0.15 22.77
C SER A 28 -24.02 -1.12 23.34
N GLY A 29 -23.48 -2.30 23.04
CA GLY A 29 -23.98 -3.60 23.51
C GLY A 29 -25.07 -4.21 22.63
N MET A 30 -25.32 -3.66 21.44
CA MET A 30 -26.32 -4.18 20.52
C MET A 30 -25.84 -5.52 19.92
N PRO A 31 -26.73 -6.54 19.83
CA PRO A 31 -26.40 -7.80 19.17
C PRO A 31 -25.96 -7.59 17.71
N ALA A 32 -25.01 -8.40 17.23
CA ALA A 32 -24.39 -8.21 15.92
C ALA A 32 -25.39 -8.20 14.75
N LEU A 33 -26.43 -9.02 14.80
CA LEU A 33 -27.48 -9.09 13.80
C LEU A 33 -28.35 -7.83 13.79
N ASP A 34 -28.77 -7.35 14.97
CA ASP A 34 -29.59 -6.15 15.11
C ASP A 34 -28.82 -4.90 14.71
N ALA A 35 -27.54 -4.80 15.13
CA ALA A 35 -26.64 -3.75 14.71
C ALA A 35 -26.42 -3.75 13.19
N LEU A 36 -26.33 -4.92 12.55
CA LEU A 36 -26.18 -5.05 11.11
C LEU A 36 -27.45 -4.59 10.37
N SER A 37 -28.65 -5.01 10.82
CA SER A 37 -29.93 -4.61 10.22
C SER A 37 -30.14 -3.10 10.34
N LEU A 38 -29.94 -2.53 11.53
CA LEU A 38 -30.07 -1.09 11.77
C LEU A 38 -29.06 -0.28 10.94
N SER A 39 -27.80 -0.72 10.88
CA SER A 39 -26.78 -0.05 10.08
C SER A 39 -27.06 -0.10 8.58
N SER A 40 -27.77 -1.14 8.10
CA SER A 40 -28.19 -1.24 6.71
C SER A 40 -29.33 -0.25 6.35
N GLU A 41 -30.24 0.00 7.28
CA GLU A 41 -31.34 0.96 7.12
C GLU A 41 -30.84 2.41 7.08
N LEU A 42 -29.79 2.74 7.84
CA LEU A 42 -29.18 4.06 7.87
C LEU A 42 -28.45 4.43 6.56
N GLN A 43 -28.18 3.47 5.68
CA GLN A 43 -27.50 3.67 4.39
C GLN A 43 -28.49 4.11 3.28
N THR A 44 -29.34 5.07 3.56
CA THR A 44 -30.33 5.60 2.58
C THR A 44 -29.72 6.77 1.78
N GLY A 45 -29.90 6.78 0.45
CA GLY A 45 -29.86 8.02 -0.34
C GLY A 45 -28.79 8.17 -1.43
N ARG A 46 -27.86 7.23 -1.68
CA ARG A 46 -26.95 7.25 -2.83
C ARG A 46 -26.87 5.86 -3.46
N THR A 47 -26.67 5.81 -4.78
CA THR A 47 -26.53 4.52 -5.52
C THR A 47 -25.57 3.54 -4.87
N GLN A 48 -24.47 4.02 -4.25
CA GLN A 48 -23.50 3.21 -3.53
C GLN A 48 -24.00 2.73 -2.15
N GLY A 49 -24.82 3.55 -1.46
CA GLY A 49 -25.50 3.14 -0.23
C GLY A 49 -26.49 2.01 -0.49
N ASN A 50 -27.23 2.08 -1.59
CA ASN A 50 -28.16 1.01 -1.97
C ASN A 50 -27.44 -0.31 -2.30
N THR A 51 -26.30 -0.25 -2.99
CA THR A 51 -25.49 -1.45 -3.28
C THR A 51 -24.95 -2.08 -1.98
N LEU A 52 -24.47 -1.25 -1.05
CA LEU A 52 -24.02 -1.71 0.25
C LEU A 52 -25.18 -2.32 1.05
N ARG A 53 -26.32 -1.66 1.10
CA ARG A 53 -27.54 -2.14 1.79
C ARG A 53 -27.99 -3.51 1.27
N LEU A 54 -28.01 -3.71 -0.06
CA LEU A 54 -28.33 -5.01 -0.64
C LEU A 54 -27.36 -6.10 -0.16
N GLY A 55 -26.06 -5.82 -0.18
CA GLY A 55 -25.05 -6.77 0.32
C GLY A 55 -25.21 -7.05 1.81
N LEU A 56 -25.53 -6.05 2.64
CA LEU A 56 -25.75 -6.21 4.09
C LEU A 56 -27.00 -7.05 4.37
N ASN A 57 -28.09 -6.84 3.61
CA ASN A 57 -29.31 -7.66 3.74
C ASN A 57 -29.05 -9.13 3.35
N HIS A 58 -28.22 -9.36 2.33
CA HIS A 58 -27.80 -10.74 2.02
C HIS A 58 -26.92 -11.33 3.13
N ALA A 59 -26.00 -10.55 3.69
CA ALA A 59 -25.14 -11.00 4.79
C ALA A 59 -25.97 -11.33 6.04
N SER A 60 -26.95 -10.49 6.40
CA SER A 60 -27.84 -10.75 7.55
C SER A 60 -28.66 -12.02 7.38
N ARG A 61 -29.14 -12.29 6.15
CA ARG A 61 -29.86 -13.52 5.86
C ARG A 61 -28.99 -14.77 6.02
N TYR A 62 -27.74 -14.74 5.50
CA TYR A 62 -26.80 -15.85 5.69
C TYR A 62 -26.44 -16.07 7.16
N LEU A 63 -26.37 -15.00 7.96
CA LEU A 63 -26.16 -15.11 9.41
C LEU A 63 -27.36 -15.71 10.11
N GLN A 64 -28.59 -15.37 9.70
CA GLN A 64 -29.83 -16.00 10.22
C GLN A 64 -29.93 -17.49 9.87
N GLU A 65 -29.34 -17.90 8.73
CA GLU A 65 -29.19 -19.28 8.31
C GLU A 65 -28.09 -20.03 9.10
N GLY A 66 -27.41 -19.37 10.06
CA GLY A 66 -26.39 -19.97 10.92
C GLY A 66 -24.98 -20.00 10.30
N GLN A 67 -24.78 -19.31 9.18
CA GLN A 67 -23.44 -19.23 8.61
C GLN A 67 -22.51 -18.37 9.47
N ASN A 68 -21.23 -18.73 9.43
CA ASN A 68 -20.18 -17.94 10.08
C ASN A 68 -20.10 -16.53 9.47
N LEU A 69 -19.81 -15.51 10.30
CA LEU A 69 -19.75 -14.10 9.94
C LEU A 69 -18.84 -13.85 8.72
N GLN A 70 -17.65 -14.44 8.68
CA GLN A 70 -16.71 -14.30 7.56
C GLN A 70 -17.26 -14.90 6.26
N THR A 71 -17.86 -16.10 6.33
CA THR A 71 -18.44 -16.76 5.14
C THR A 71 -19.66 -16.01 4.64
N ALA A 72 -20.52 -15.51 5.52
CA ALA A 72 -21.69 -14.71 5.20
C ALA A 72 -21.31 -13.43 4.44
N PHE A 73 -20.31 -12.68 4.91
CA PHE A 73 -19.85 -11.48 4.23
C PHE A 73 -19.17 -11.80 2.88
N ARG A 74 -18.37 -12.86 2.79
CA ARG A 74 -17.77 -13.27 1.51
C ARG A 74 -18.82 -13.73 0.50
N ALA A 75 -19.84 -14.46 0.93
CA ALA A 75 -20.95 -14.90 0.08
C ALA A 75 -21.78 -13.72 -0.42
N ALA A 76 -22.09 -12.75 0.46
CA ALA A 76 -22.91 -11.59 0.14
C ALA A 76 -22.23 -10.59 -0.81
N PHE A 77 -20.96 -10.30 -0.59
CA PHE A 77 -20.24 -9.25 -1.31
C PHE A 77 -19.28 -9.78 -2.36
N GLY A 78 -18.88 -11.05 -2.32
CA GLY A 78 -17.85 -11.65 -3.16
C GLY A 78 -16.44 -11.15 -2.84
N LYS A 79 -16.26 -9.83 -2.70
CA LYS A 79 -15.00 -9.21 -2.31
C LYS A 79 -15.23 -8.21 -1.19
N VAL A 80 -14.54 -8.43 -0.09
CA VAL A 80 -14.64 -7.66 1.14
C VAL A 80 -13.36 -6.83 1.32
N PRO A 81 -13.45 -5.59 1.87
CA PRO A 81 -12.25 -4.82 2.21
C PRO A 81 -11.35 -5.57 3.19
N MET A 82 -10.03 -5.50 2.96
CA MET A 82 -9.03 -6.20 3.76
C MET A 82 -9.18 -5.95 5.28
N HIS A 83 -9.43 -4.70 5.67
CA HIS A 83 -9.59 -4.35 7.09
C HIS A 83 -10.82 -4.98 7.73
N LEU A 84 -11.94 -5.06 6.99
CA LEU A 84 -13.13 -5.77 7.47
C LEU A 84 -12.85 -7.26 7.58
N GLU A 85 -12.21 -7.87 6.59
CA GLU A 85 -11.89 -9.30 6.63
C GLU A 85 -10.99 -9.66 7.82
N ILE A 86 -9.96 -8.84 8.10
CA ILE A 86 -9.11 -9.01 9.27
C ILE A 86 -9.91 -8.83 10.57
N ALA A 87 -10.78 -7.81 10.64
CA ALA A 87 -11.63 -7.60 11.81
C ALA A 87 -12.53 -8.82 12.10
N LEU A 88 -13.12 -9.39 11.04
CA LEU A 88 -13.97 -10.56 11.18
C LEU A 88 -13.19 -11.79 11.67
N VAL A 89 -11.96 -12.00 11.19
CA VAL A 89 -11.09 -13.09 11.67
C VAL A 89 -10.72 -12.87 13.14
N CYS A 90 -10.29 -11.67 13.52
CA CYS A 90 -9.96 -11.34 14.90
C CYS A 90 -11.17 -11.47 15.82
N ALA A 91 -12.36 -11.04 15.36
CA ALA A 91 -13.60 -11.15 16.13
C ALA A 91 -14.01 -12.60 16.38
N GLN A 92 -13.84 -13.48 15.41
CA GLN A 92 -14.10 -14.91 15.60
C GLN A 92 -13.17 -15.54 16.64
N ALA A 93 -11.93 -15.06 16.67
CA ALA A 93 -10.96 -15.54 17.63
C ALA A 93 -11.20 -14.99 19.05
N SER A 94 -11.45 -13.68 19.19
CA SER A 94 -11.59 -13.01 20.49
C SER A 94 -13.01 -13.06 21.07
N GLY A 95 -14.04 -13.32 20.25
CA GLY A 95 -15.44 -13.20 20.65
C GLY A 95 -15.96 -11.75 20.74
N ASP A 96 -15.09 -10.75 20.64
CA ASP A 96 -15.45 -9.33 20.70
C ASP A 96 -15.35 -8.69 19.33
N LEU A 97 -16.50 -8.62 18.63
CA LEU A 97 -16.60 -8.02 17.32
C LEU A 97 -16.43 -6.49 17.36
N GLY A 98 -16.94 -5.84 18.40
CA GLY A 98 -16.88 -4.38 18.51
C GLY A 98 -15.46 -3.86 18.63
N LEU A 99 -14.68 -4.45 19.53
CA LEU A 99 -13.27 -4.10 19.73
C LEU A 99 -12.41 -4.42 18.48
N ALA A 100 -12.65 -5.59 17.86
CA ALA A 100 -11.93 -5.98 16.65
C ALA A 100 -12.17 -5.00 15.48
N LEU A 101 -13.44 -4.60 15.28
CA LEU A 101 -13.81 -3.63 14.24
C LEU A 101 -13.21 -2.26 14.50
N GLN A 102 -13.27 -1.76 15.75
CA GLN A 102 -12.72 -0.45 16.10
C GLN A 102 -11.21 -0.42 15.88
N THR A 103 -10.49 -1.43 16.34
CA THR A 103 -9.04 -1.54 16.15
C THR A 103 -8.66 -1.51 14.67
N GLN A 104 -9.40 -2.22 13.83
CA GLN A 104 -9.14 -2.23 12.39
C GLN A 104 -9.58 -0.94 11.70
N LEU A 105 -10.63 -0.28 12.19
CA LEU A 105 -11.07 1.01 11.69
C LEU A 105 -10.02 2.10 11.95
N ASP A 106 -9.42 2.14 13.14
CA ASP A 106 -8.37 3.08 13.48
C ASP A 106 -7.11 2.85 12.65
N ARG A 107 -6.74 1.59 12.42
CA ARG A 107 -5.68 1.24 11.47
C ARG A 107 -6.01 1.66 10.05
N TRP A 108 -7.27 1.53 9.63
CA TRP A 108 -7.70 1.98 8.30
C TRP A 108 -7.68 3.50 8.16
N LYS A 109 -8.12 4.24 9.19
CA LYS A 109 -8.03 5.70 9.21
C LYS A 109 -6.57 6.15 9.04
N THR A 110 -5.67 5.64 9.87
CA THR A 110 -4.24 6.01 9.81
C THR A 110 -3.59 5.68 8.46
N THR A 111 -3.88 4.52 7.88
CA THR A 111 -3.36 4.14 6.55
C THR A 111 -3.92 5.03 5.46
N SER A 112 -5.20 5.38 5.52
CA SER A 112 -5.85 6.19 4.49
C SER A 112 -5.43 7.67 4.55
N GLU A 113 -5.26 8.22 5.74
CA GLU A 113 -4.74 9.58 5.93
C GLU A 113 -3.32 9.71 5.38
N ALA A 114 -2.49 8.72 5.68
CA ALA A 114 -1.15 8.63 5.15
C ALA A 114 -1.14 8.59 3.61
N GLN A 115 -2.04 7.84 2.98
CA GLN A 115 -2.21 7.78 1.52
C GLN A 115 -2.70 9.10 0.93
N HIS A 116 -3.66 9.74 1.57
CA HIS A 116 -4.21 11.01 1.11
C HIS A 116 -3.18 12.14 1.15
N THR A 117 -2.32 12.13 2.17
CA THR A 117 -1.23 13.09 2.31
C THR A 117 -0.16 12.90 1.22
N LEU A 118 0.17 11.66 0.85
CA LEU A 118 1.03 11.36 -0.30
C LEU A 118 0.46 11.91 -1.60
N GLY A 119 -0.82 11.69 -1.86
CA GLY A 119 -1.48 12.20 -3.07
C GLY A 119 -1.39 13.73 -3.17
N LYS A 120 -1.65 14.44 -2.07
CA LYS A 120 -1.56 15.90 -2.03
C LYS A 120 -0.13 16.42 -2.21
N SER A 121 0.85 15.79 -1.61
CA SER A 121 2.25 16.22 -1.72
C SER A 121 2.83 16.04 -3.13
N LEU A 122 2.25 15.16 -3.96
CA LEU A 122 2.67 14.93 -5.35
C LEU A 122 2.06 15.90 -6.35
N VAL A 123 0.96 16.58 -6.02
CA VAL A 123 0.28 17.50 -6.95
C VAL A 123 1.18 18.66 -7.35
N TYR A 124 1.85 19.30 -6.39
CA TYR A 124 2.75 20.43 -6.64
C TYR A 124 3.95 20.04 -7.54
N PRO A 125 4.73 19.00 -7.24
CA PRO A 125 5.83 18.57 -8.10
C PRO A 125 5.39 18.18 -9.52
N LEU A 126 4.24 17.52 -9.64
CA LEU A 126 3.68 17.13 -10.94
C LEU A 126 3.28 18.37 -11.76
N LEU A 127 2.68 19.38 -11.14
CA LEU A 127 2.32 20.62 -11.78
C LEU A 127 3.56 21.37 -12.29
N VAL A 128 4.62 21.47 -11.46
CA VAL A 128 5.89 22.09 -11.85
C VAL A 128 6.53 21.34 -13.04
N LEU A 129 6.49 20.03 -13.02
CA LEU A 129 7.04 19.20 -14.09
C LEU A 129 6.26 19.36 -15.40
N VAL A 130 4.94 19.41 -15.35
CA VAL A 130 4.07 19.67 -16.52
C VAL A 130 4.36 21.07 -17.09
N LEU A 131 4.50 22.08 -16.22
CA LEU A 131 4.78 23.44 -16.63
C LEU A 131 6.19 23.55 -17.28
N ALA A 132 7.19 22.88 -16.72
CA ALA A 132 8.53 22.81 -17.30
C ALA A 132 8.54 22.14 -18.69
N CYS A 133 7.79 21.03 -18.84
CA CYS A 133 7.62 20.38 -20.14
C CYS A 133 6.87 21.27 -21.15
N ALA A 134 5.84 21.98 -20.72
CA ALA A 134 5.09 22.91 -21.58
C ALA A 134 5.99 24.07 -22.04
N CYS A 135 6.77 24.67 -21.15
CA CYS A 135 7.76 25.70 -21.50
C CYS A 135 8.78 25.19 -22.52
N TRP A 136 9.27 23.96 -22.33
CA TRP A 136 10.23 23.37 -23.26
C TRP A 136 9.64 23.15 -24.64
N VAL A 137 8.41 22.64 -24.73
CA VAL A 137 7.69 22.46 -26.01
C VAL A 137 7.44 23.80 -26.70
N LEU A 138 6.99 24.83 -25.97
CA LEU A 138 6.78 26.18 -26.51
C LEU A 138 8.09 26.79 -27.05
N LEU A 139 9.15 26.72 -26.28
CA LEU A 139 10.48 27.21 -26.73
C LEU A 139 10.94 26.48 -28.00
N HIS A 140 10.74 25.18 -28.07
CA HIS A 140 11.10 24.41 -29.25
C HIS A 140 10.27 24.80 -30.47
N HIS A 141 8.97 25.02 -30.32
CA HIS A 141 8.09 25.43 -31.43
C HIS A 141 8.37 26.86 -31.92
N VAL A 142 8.69 27.77 -31.01
CA VAL A 142 8.98 29.16 -31.36
C VAL A 142 10.36 29.34 -31.96
N SER A 143 11.36 28.61 -31.50
CA SER A 143 12.76 28.74 -32.00
C SER A 143 13.02 27.93 -33.27
N ALA A 144 12.29 26.84 -33.51
CA ALA A 144 12.50 25.98 -34.69
C ALA A 144 12.35 26.71 -36.06
N PRO A 145 11.30 27.54 -36.30
CA PRO A 145 11.13 28.19 -37.60
C PRO A 145 12.18 29.29 -37.87
N HIS A 146 12.74 29.93 -36.85
CA HIS A 146 13.74 30.99 -37.03
C HIS A 146 15.16 30.46 -37.25
N LEU A 147 15.46 29.23 -36.80
CA LEU A 147 16.76 28.58 -36.97
C LEU A 147 16.90 27.86 -38.30
N THR A 148 15.83 27.34 -38.89
CA THR A 148 15.87 26.63 -40.19
C THR A 148 16.08 27.52 -41.36
N GLN A 149 15.82 28.81 -41.27
CA GLN A 149 15.97 29.76 -42.39
C GLN A 149 17.42 30.24 -42.64
N LYS A 150 18.35 30.07 -41.67
CA LYS A 150 19.74 30.58 -41.77
C LYS A 150 20.85 29.53 -41.79
N VAL A 151 20.53 28.25 -41.57
CA VAL A 151 21.56 27.19 -41.53
C VAL A 151 21.27 26.10 -42.55
N HIS A 152 21.40 26.44 -43.81
CA HIS A 152 21.36 25.47 -44.93
C HIS A 152 22.78 24.96 -45.23
N SER A 153 23.64 24.74 -44.23
CA SER A 153 24.90 24.05 -44.44
C SER A 153 25.29 23.27 -43.18
N HIS A 154 25.20 21.94 -43.31
CA HIS A 154 25.84 20.94 -42.47
C HIS A 154 25.41 20.77 -41.02
N THR A 155 24.16 20.34 -40.78
CA THR A 155 23.95 19.44 -39.63
C THR A 155 22.90 18.41 -39.97
N PRO A 156 23.21 17.11 -39.83
CA PRO A 156 22.27 16.03 -40.15
C PRO A 156 21.10 16.02 -39.17
N ALA A 157 19.98 15.44 -39.62
CA ALA A 157 18.69 15.29 -38.91
C ALA A 157 18.75 14.49 -37.57
N SER A 158 19.92 14.48 -36.91
CA SER A 158 20.19 13.68 -35.70
C SER A 158 19.91 14.41 -34.38
N SER A 159 19.50 15.71 -34.40
CA SER A 159 19.34 16.46 -33.14
C SER A 159 18.12 16.03 -32.31
N TRP A 160 17.10 15.49 -32.95
CA TRP A 160 15.90 14.99 -32.26
C TRP A 160 16.14 13.68 -31.53
N SER A 161 16.93 12.77 -32.12
CA SER A 161 17.29 11.50 -31.50
C SER A 161 18.19 11.69 -30.28
N ASN A 162 19.09 12.68 -30.31
CA ASN A 162 20.01 12.96 -29.20
C ASN A 162 19.29 13.58 -27.99
N SER A 163 18.30 14.46 -28.19
CA SER A 163 17.54 15.04 -27.10
C SER A 163 16.61 14.01 -26.42
N LEU A 164 15.98 13.13 -27.19
CA LEU A 164 15.18 12.02 -26.68
C LEU A 164 16.04 10.98 -25.94
N LEU A 165 17.24 10.68 -26.47
CA LEU A 165 18.20 9.80 -25.80
C LEU A 165 18.70 10.39 -24.47
N LEU A 166 18.99 11.69 -24.41
CA LEU A 166 19.42 12.34 -23.15
C LEU A 166 18.29 12.37 -22.11
N ILE A 167 17.04 12.64 -22.50
CA ILE A 167 15.88 12.56 -21.59
C ILE A 167 15.68 11.11 -21.13
N GLY A 168 15.80 10.14 -22.02
CA GLY A 168 15.70 8.72 -21.73
C GLY A 168 16.79 8.24 -20.77
N THR A 169 18.06 8.63 -21.01
CA THR A 169 19.19 8.25 -20.13
C THR A 169 19.08 8.90 -18.76
N PHE A 170 18.57 10.13 -18.67
CA PHE A 170 18.41 10.84 -17.41
C PHE A 170 17.26 10.28 -16.57
N THR A 171 16.11 9.97 -17.17
CA THR A 171 15.00 9.28 -16.49
C THR A 171 15.43 7.90 -16.02
N LEU A 172 16.24 7.19 -16.80
CA LEU A 172 16.78 5.88 -16.46
C LEU A 172 17.83 6.00 -15.33
N ALA A 173 18.67 7.05 -15.34
CA ALA A 173 19.63 7.34 -14.27
C ALA A 173 18.94 7.69 -12.95
N ILE A 174 17.85 8.45 -12.98
CA ILE A 174 17.04 8.74 -11.78
C ILE A 174 16.35 7.47 -11.28
N ALA A 175 15.76 6.69 -12.15
CA ALA A 175 15.15 5.41 -11.78
C ALA A 175 16.19 4.45 -11.18
N ALA A 176 17.40 4.41 -11.76
CA ALA A 176 18.53 3.64 -11.24
C ALA A 176 19.03 4.20 -9.91
N TYR A 177 19.13 5.53 -9.75
CA TYR A 177 19.50 6.17 -8.48
C TYR A 177 18.51 5.91 -7.37
N LEU A 178 17.21 6.02 -7.66
CA LEU A 178 16.14 5.69 -6.71
C LEU A 178 16.17 4.22 -6.33
N LYS A 179 16.39 3.33 -7.30
CA LYS A 179 16.54 1.89 -7.08
C LYS A 179 17.81 1.58 -6.27
N PHE A 180 18.93 2.24 -6.58
CA PHE A 180 20.20 2.03 -5.89
C PHE A 180 20.19 2.59 -4.45
N ARG A 181 19.57 3.75 -4.23
CA ARG A 181 19.39 4.32 -2.89
C ARG A 181 18.45 3.48 -2.02
N SER A 182 17.43 2.85 -2.63
CA SER A 182 16.54 1.90 -1.98
C SER A 182 17.28 0.63 -1.54
N VAL A 183 18.26 0.18 -2.31
CA VAL A 183 19.04 -1.05 -2.03
C VAL A 183 20.10 -0.83 -0.95
N LYS A 184 20.69 0.37 -0.85
CA LYS A 184 21.81 0.63 0.07
C LYS A 184 21.40 0.83 1.55
N GLY A 185 20.11 0.87 1.86
CA GLY A 185 19.60 1.18 3.21
C GLY A 185 19.25 -0.01 4.09
N SER A 186 19.34 -1.26 3.61
CA SER A 186 18.94 -2.40 4.44
C SER A 186 19.64 -3.68 4.02
N THR A 187 20.69 -4.01 4.75
CA THR A 187 21.36 -5.31 4.69
C THR A 187 20.54 -6.45 5.32
N GLU A 188 19.41 -6.17 5.95
CA GLU A 188 18.60 -7.20 6.65
C GLU A 188 17.14 -7.28 6.23
N THR A 189 16.61 -6.32 5.48
CA THR A 189 15.18 -6.38 5.08
C THR A 189 15.05 -6.00 3.62
N GLN A 190 14.31 -6.82 2.88
CA GLN A 190 13.98 -6.58 1.46
C GLN A 190 13.50 -5.13 1.25
N PRO A 191 13.80 -4.49 0.09
CA PRO A 191 13.33 -3.16 -0.25
C PRO A 191 11.81 -3.20 -0.36
N LEU A 192 11.17 -2.91 0.76
CA LEU A 192 9.73 -3.05 0.90
C LEU A 192 9.10 -1.72 0.51
N LEU A 193 8.36 -1.72 -0.57
CA LEU A 193 7.35 -0.70 -0.81
C LEU A 193 6.45 -0.60 0.44
N PRO A 194 6.04 0.60 0.87
CA PRO A 194 5.26 0.77 2.11
C PRO A 194 4.02 -0.14 2.17
N ASN A 195 3.45 -0.46 1.01
CA ASN A 195 2.33 -1.38 0.90
C ASN A 195 2.65 -2.82 1.37
N ASN A 196 3.84 -3.31 1.09
CA ASN A 196 4.27 -4.65 1.51
C ASN A 196 4.54 -4.71 3.01
N ILE A 197 5.06 -3.61 3.59
CA ILE A 197 5.30 -3.50 5.03
C ILE A 197 3.96 -3.47 5.78
N TRP A 198 2.95 -2.73 5.28
CA TRP A 198 1.60 -2.75 5.82
C TRP A 198 0.96 -4.14 5.78
N LEU A 199 1.17 -4.89 4.69
CA LEU A 199 0.69 -6.26 4.57
C LEU A 199 1.33 -7.17 5.63
N SER A 200 2.65 -7.03 5.85
CA SER A 200 3.35 -7.76 6.91
C SER A 200 2.83 -7.42 8.29
N SER A 201 2.61 -6.13 8.59
CA SER A 201 2.01 -5.69 9.86
C SER A 201 0.65 -6.34 10.10
N ASN A 202 -0.23 -6.32 9.09
CA ASN A 202 -1.56 -6.94 9.21
C ASN A 202 -1.48 -8.46 9.37
N PHE A 203 -0.54 -9.10 8.70
CA PHE A 203 -0.32 -10.54 8.79
C PHE A 203 0.04 -10.97 10.22
N TYR A 204 1.04 -10.30 10.83
CA TYR A 204 1.43 -10.59 12.20
C TYR A 204 0.35 -10.20 13.22
N HIS A 205 -0.42 -9.15 12.94
CA HIS A 205 -1.53 -8.77 13.80
C HIS A 205 -2.62 -9.82 13.87
N VAL A 206 -2.98 -10.44 12.74
CA VAL A 206 -3.95 -11.54 12.73
C VAL A 206 -3.46 -12.73 13.56
N ILE A 207 -2.19 -13.10 13.43
CA ILE A 207 -1.60 -14.18 14.26
C ILE A 207 -1.67 -13.81 15.74
N ALA A 208 -1.35 -12.57 16.09
CA ALA A 208 -1.42 -12.10 17.48
C ALA A 208 -2.85 -12.20 18.05
N CYS A 209 -3.86 -11.77 17.29
CA CYS A 209 -5.27 -11.86 17.71
C CYS A 209 -5.70 -13.31 17.94
N GLU A 210 -5.32 -14.23 17.06
CA GLU A 210 -5.66 -15.65 17.21
C GLU A 210 -4.99 -16.30 18.42
N LEU A 211 -3.71 -15.98 18.65
CA LEU A 211 -2.99 -16.45 19.84
C LEU A 211 -3.58 -15.86 21.12
N GLN A 212 -3.98 -14.59 21.10
CA GLN A 212 -4.62 -13.94 22.24
C GLN A 212 -5.98 -14.57 22.55
N ALA A 213 -6.68 -15.07 21.56
CA ALA A 213 -7.91 -15.82 21.70
C ALA A 213 -7.72 -17.26 22.21
N GLY A 214 -6.49 -17.69 22.43
CA GLY A 214 -6.16 -19.03 22.92
C GLY A 214 -6.08 -20.11 21.86
N LEU A 215 -6.05 -19.73 20.58
CA LEU A 215 -5.82 -20.71 19.51
C LEU A 215 -4.37 -21.23 19.55
N ASP A 216 -4.22 -22.50 19.22
CA ASP A 216 -2.92 -23.15 19.19
C ASP A 216 -1.98 -22.49 18.15
N LEU A 217 -0.70 -22.35 18.53
CA LEU A 217 0.32 -21.75 17.67
C LEU A 217 0.39 -22.45 16.31
N MET A 218 0.30 -23.78 16.28
CA MET A 218 0.34 -24.55 15.03
C MET A 218 -0.84 -24.21 14.10
N HIS A 219 -2.01 -23.90 14.65
CA HIS A 219 -3.15 -23.44 13.89
C HIS A 219 -2.90 -22.01 13.34
N CYS A 220 -2.37 -21.12 14.16
CA CYS A 220 -2.11 -19.74 13.80
C CYS A 220 -1.03 -19.59 12.70
N LEU A 221 -0.07 -20.51 12.62
CA LEU A 221 0.97 -20.55 11.58
C LEU A 221 0.53 -21.19 10.26
N ARG A 222 -0.72 -21.62 10.15
CA ARG A 222 -1.26 -22.23 8.92
C ARG A 222 -1.27 -21.23 7.77
N HIS A 223 -1.18 -21.76 6.55
CA HIS A 223 -1.25 -20.96 5.31
C HIS A 223 -2.49 -20.06 5.28
N ARG A 224 -2.28 -18.78 5.00
CA ARG A 224 -3.34 -17.77 4.97
C ARG A 224 -3.45 -17.12 3.61
N THR A 225 -4.69 -16.88 3.21
CA THR A 225 -5.02 -16.03 2.08
C THR A 225 -5.57 -14.71 2.62
N LEU A 226 -4.71 -13.70 2.79
CA LEU A 226 -5.16 -12.35 3.08
C LEU A 226 -5.45 -11.62 1.78
N PRO A 227 -6.51 -10.80 1.72
CA PRO A 227 -6.76 -9.96 0.56
C PRO A 227 -5.60 -8.98 0.36
N THR A 228 -5.02 -8.98 -0.84
CA THR A 228 -3.93 -8.07 -1.17
C THR A 228 -4.50 -6.69 -1.49
N PRO A 229 -3.96 -5.60 -0.92
CA PRO A 229 -4.43 -4.26 -1.23
C PRO A 229 -4.19 -3.92 -2.71
N ASN A 230 -5.25 -3.53 -3.43
CA ASN A 230 -5.23 -3.17 -4.86
C ASN A 230 -4.77 -1.73 -5.09
N TRP A 231 -3.75 -1.27 -4.38
CA TRP A 231 -3.31 0.10 -4.49
C TRP A 231 -2.07 0.22 -5.38
N TRP A 232 -2.06 1.16 -6.32
CA TRP A 232 -0.94 1.46 -7.24
C TRP A 232 -0.40 0.27 -8.03
N GLY A 233 -1.27 -0.58 -8.59
CA GLY A 233 -0.83 -1.68 -9.48
C GLY A 233 0.03 -2.76 -8.81
N GLY A 234 0.17 -2.73 -7.48
CA GLY A 234 1.07 -3.57 -6.70
C GLY A 234 0.56 -4.98 -6.37
N THR A 235 -0.45 -5.49 -7.08
CA THR A 235 -1.02 -6.83 -6.83
C THR A 235 0.02 -7.94 -6.88
N HIS A 236 0.96 -7.89 -7.82
CA HIS A 236 2.02 -8.90 -7.95
C HIS A 236 3.05 -8.84 -6.80
N LEU A 237 3.47 -7.64 -6.38
CA LEU A 237 4.43 -7.47 -5.29
C LEU A 237 3.82 -7.84 -3.94
N SER A 238 2.57 -7.45 -3.69
CA SER A 238 1.84 -7.85 -2.49
C SER A 238 1.60 -9.36 -2.43
N ALA A 239 1.28 -9.99 -3.56
CA ALA A 239 1.14 -11.45 -3.65
C ALA A 239 2.47 -12.17 -3.40
N LYS A 240 3.60 -11.63 -3.87
CA LYS A 240 4.94 -12.17 -3.59
C LYS A 240 5.26 -12.08 -2.09
N THR A 241 4.98 -10.93 -1.46
CA THR A 241 5.21 -10.74 -0.01
C THR A 241 4.38 -11.69 0.82
N LEU A 242 3.09 -11.85 0.49
CA LEU A 242 2.22 -12.79 1.19
C LEU A 242 2.71 -14.24 1.01
N ARG A 243 3.15 -14.59 -0.17
CA ARG A 243 3.73 -15.92 -0.45
C ARG A 243 4.98 -16.16 0.37
N ASN A 244 5.88 -15.17 0.47
CA ASN A 244 7.08 -15.26 1.28
C ASN A 244 6.76 -15.40 2.78
N LEU A 245 5.78 -14.64 3.28
CA LEU A 245 5.33 -14.75 4.67
C LEU A 245 4.73 -16.12 4.96
N ASN A 246 3.89 -16.64 4.08
CA ASN A 246 3.33 -17.98 4.20
C ASN A 246 4.42 -19.06 4.16
N HIS A 247 5.41 -18.90 3.28
CA HIS A 247 6.55 -19.82 3.20
C HIS A 247 7.38 -19.81 4.49
N LEU A 248 7.64 -18.62 5.04
CA LEU A 248 8.30 -18.47 6.33
C LEU A 248 7.51 -19.19 7.44
N MET A 249 6.18 -18.99 7.52
CA MET A 249 5.35 -19.64 8.52
C MET A 249 5.31 -21.15 8.37
N GLN A 250 5.28 -21.66 7.14
CA GLN A 250 5.38 -23.10 6.87
C GLN A 250 6.73 -23.67 7.31
N GLY A 251 7.83 -22.96 7.05
CA GLY A 251 9.16 -23.33 7.53
C GLY A 251 9.22 -23.42 9.05
N ILE A 252 8.71 -22.39 9.76
CA ILE A 252 8.61 -22.39 11.23
C ILE A 252 7.76 -23.57 11.72
N GLN A 253 6.60 -23.81 11.09
CA GLN A 253 5.71 -24.91 11.45
C GLN A 253 6.38 -26.30 11.31
N GLN A 254 7.19 -26.48 10.26
CA GLN A 254 7.94 -27.73 10.05
C GLN A 254 8.97 -27.97 11.16
N GLN A 255 9.72 -26.93 11.53
CA GLN A 255 10.74 -27.02 12.59
C GLN A 255 10.11 -27.25 13.98
N LEU A 256 8.97 -26.61 14.26
CA LEU A 256 8.22 -26.86 15.48
C LEU A 256 7.72 -28.30 15.59
N LYS A 257 7.30 -28.93 14.47
CA LYS A 257 6.92 -30.34 14.44
C LYS A 257 8.08 -31.29 14.76
N LEU A 258 9.32 -30.86 14.50
CA LEU A 258 10.52 -31.59 14.87
C LEU A 258 10.95 -31.40 16.34
N GLY A 259 10.13 -30.65 17.13
CA GLY A 259 10.37 -30.40 18.56
C GLY A 259 11.34 -29.25 18.85
N MET A 260 11.70 -28.47 17.85
CA MET A 260 12.52 -27.27 18.06
C MET A 260 11.74 -26.17 18.81
N SER A 261 12.44 -25.33 19.57
CA SER A 261 11.83 -24.14 20.18
C SER A 261 11.37 -23.15 19.11
N LEU A 262 10.45 -22.25 19.44
CA LEU A 262 9.95 -21.24 18.48
C LEU A 262 11.08 -20.33 17.97
N SER A 263 11.97 -19.89 18.86
CA SER A 263 13.12 -19.07 18.49
C SER A 263 14.11 -19.76 17.56
N GLN A 264 14.40 -21.03 17.82
CA GLN A 264 15.24 -21.86 16.93
C GLN A 264 14.54 -22.12 15.59
N SER A 265 13.23 -22.39 15.60
CA SER A 265 12.43 -22.58 14.40
C SER A 265 12.38 -21.32 13.53
N MET A 266 12.25 -20.14 14.14
CA MET A 266 12.31 -18.86 13.45
C MET A 266 13.69 -18.59 12.85
N GLN A 267 14.76 -18.93 13.56
CA GLN A 267 16.13 -18.80 13.06
C GLN A 267 16.40 -19.72 11.88
N ALA A 268 16.00 -20.98 11.97
CA ALA A 268 16.14 -21.97 10.90
C ALA A 268 15.33 -21.61 9.64
N ALA A 269 14.16 -21.00 9.83
CA ALA A 269 13.32 -20.51 8.74
C ALA A 269 13.80 -19.19 8.11
N GLY A 270 14.86 -18.55 8.65
CA GLY A 270 15.38 -17.28 8.15
C GLY A 270 14.51 -16.08 8.51
N ALA A 271 13.85 -16.10 9.66
CA ALA A 271 13.08 -14.98 10.16
C ALA A 271 13.98 -13.76 10.47
N PRO A 272 13.46 -12.52 10.38
CA PRO A 272 14.20 -11.32 10.75
C PRO A 272 14.69 -11.38 12.21
N GLY A 273 15.92 -10.87 12.45
CA GLY A 273 16.57 -10.98 13.76
C GLY A 273 15.78 -10.39 14.94
N PHE A 274 14.95 -9.37 14.69
CA PHE A 274 14.07 -8.82 15.75
C PHE A 274 12.96 -9.82 16.14
N LEU A 275 12.40 -10.59 15.19
CA LEU A 275 11.40 -11.62 15.47
C LEU A 275 12.00 -12.75 16.32
N ILE A 276 13.24 -13.17 16.01
CA ILE A 276 13.94 -14.20 16.75
C ILE A 276 14.13 -13.75 18.22
N ARG A 277 14.57 -12.51 18.44
CA ARG A 277 14.72 -11.96 19.80
C ARG A 277 13.39 -11.87 20.54
N GLN A 278 12.32 -11.45 19.87
CA GLN A 278 10.99 -11.36 20.47
C GLN A 278 10.43 -12.75 20.80
N SER A 279 10.70 -13.76 19.97
CA SER A 279 10.27 -15.13 20.25
C SER A 279 11.02 -15.73 21.45
N GLN A 280 12.31 -15.44 21.63
CA GLN A 280 13.07 -15.83 22.83
C GLN A 280 12.46 -15.25 24.11
N LEU A 281 12.10 -13.96 24.09
CA LEU A 281 11.42 -13.32 25.22
C LEU A 281 10.04 -13.94 25.45
N ALA A 282 9.31 -14.22 24.40
CA ALA A 282 7.99 -14.83 24.48
C ALA A 282 8.03 -16.26 25.04
N GLU A 283 9.05 -17.05 24.72
CA GLU A 283 9.30 -18.36 25.32
C GLU A 283 9.57 -18.27 26.82
N GLN A 284 10.32 -17.27 27.26
CA GLN A 284 10.62 -17.04 28.67
C GLN A 284 9.39 -16.54 29.46
N THR A 285 8.57 -15.68 28.87
CA THR A 285 7.41 -15.05 29.53
C THR A 285 6.12 -15.82 29.34
N GLY A 286 6.08 -16.79 28.42
CA GLY A 286 4.88 -17.52 28.03
C GLY A 286 3.88 -16.71 27.19
N ASN A 287 4.18 -15.45 26.84
CA ASN A 287 3.26 -14.57 26.11
C ASN A 287 3.60 -14.47 24.61
N LEU A 288 3.24 -15.53 23.86
CA LEU A 288 3.47 -15.61 22.42
C LEU A 288 2.65 -14.57 21.63
N ALA A 289 1.42 -14.28 22.06
CA ALA A 289 0.56 -13.30 21.40
C ALA A 289 1.21 -11.91 21.38
N TYR A 290 1.83 -11.50 22.47
CA TYR A 290 2.52 -10.22 22.58
C TYR A 290 3.71 -10.12 21.62
N CYS A 291 4.45 -11.21 21.41
CA CYS A 291 5.55 -11.26 20.44
C CYS A 291 5.07 -10.85 19.02
N PHE A 292 4.01 -11.48 18.54
CA PHE A 292 3.48 -11.19 17.20
C PHE A 292 2.78 -9.83 17.14
N PHE A 293 2.16 -9.38 18.21
CA PHE A 293 1.61 -8.02 18.31
C PHE A 293 2.72 -6.97 18.20
N LEU A 294 3.84 -7.17 18.90
CA LEU A 294 4.98 -6.27 18.82
C LEU A 294 5.61 -6.28 17.43
N ALA A 295 5.70 -7.46 16.79
CA ALA A 295 6.14 -7.57 15.41
C ALA A 295 5.24 -6.77 14.46
N ALA A 296 3.93 -6.87 14.60
CA ALA A 296 2.97 -6.10 13.83
C ALA A 296 3.18 -4.59 14.01
N LYS A 297 3.42 -4.14 15.25
CA LYS A 297 3.67 -2.73 15.58
C LYS A 297 4.99 -2.21 15.01
N VAL A 298 6.05 -3.00 15.05
CA VAL A 298 7.34 -2.64 14.44
C VAL A 298 7.20 -2.45 12.93
N TYR A 299 6.53 -3.36 12.24
CA TYR A 299 6.26 -3.20 10.81
C TYR A 299 5.35 -2.00 10.51
N GLU A 300 4.39 -1.69 11.38
CA GLU A 300 3.56 -0.50 11.24
C GLU A 300 4.39 0.79 11.33
N ILE A 301 5.28 0.89 12.31
CA ILE A 301 6.20 2.03 12.47
C ILE A 301 7.10 2.16 11.24
N GLN A 302 7.71 1.06 10.78
CA GLN A 302 8.55 1.06 9.58
C GLN A 302 7.78 1.49 8.33
N ALA A 303 6.51 1.08 8.19
CA ALA A 303 5.67 1.50 7.08
C ALA A 303 5.41 3.01 7.10
N ARG A 304 5.11 3.58 8.26
CA ARG A 304 4.92 5.02 8.45
C ARG A 304 6.21 5.81 8.17
N GLU A 305 7.34 5.37 8.69
CA GLU A 305 8.64 6.01 8.44
C GLU A 305 9.01 5.97 6.94
N THR A 306 8.86 4.81 6.30
CA THR A 306 9.14 4.67 4.85
C THR A 306 8.25 5.60 4.05
N GLN A 307 6.99 5.73 4.43
CA GLN A 307 6.04 6.62 3.79
C GLN A 307 6.40 8.11 4.00
N GLN A 308 6.78 8.51 5.22
CA GLN A 308 7.23 9.87 5.52
C GLN A 308 8.50 10.23 4.76
N ARG A 309 9.47 9.31 4.70
CA ARG A 309 10.70 9.49 3.89
C ARG A 309 10.37 9.67 2.41
N LEU A 310 9.41 8.90 1.89
CA LEU A 310 8.97 9.03 0.50
C LEU A 310 8.32 10.41 0.26
N GLN A 311 7.49 10.88 1.19
CA GLN A 311 6.86 12.21 1.12
C GLN A 311 7.86 13.35 1.10
N SER A 312 8.95 13.26 1.87
CA SER A 312 9.97 14.31 1.94
C SER A 312 10.94 14.28 0.75
N THR A 313 11.22 13.11 0.18
CA THR A 313 12.20 12.98 -0.91
C THR A 313 11.60 13.22 -2.31
N LEU A 314 10.35 12.85 -2.54
CA LEU A 314 9.69 12.98 -3.84
C LEU A 314 9.63 14.43 -4.36
N PRO A 315 9.27 15.46 -3.56
CA PRO A 315 9.26 16.85 -4.02
C PRO A 315 10.65 17.32 -4.46
N SER A 316 11.69 17.00 -3.68
CA SER A 316 13.07 17.40 -4.00
C SER A 316 13.57 16.79 -5.31
N VAL A 317 13.26 15.52 -5.55
CA VAL A 317 13.62 14.84 -6.79
C VAL A 317 12.88 15.45 -7.98
N ALA A 318 11.58 15.71 -7.85
CA ALA A 318 10.80 16.31 -8.92
C ALA A 318 11.27 17.74 -9.27
N LEU A 319 11.62 18.55 -8.27
CA LEU A 319 12.22 19.88 -8.49
C LEU A 319 13.58 19.80 -9.18
N SER A 320 14.42 18.83 -8.81
CA SER A 320 15.71 18.61 -9.48
C SER A 320 15.54 18.24 -10.96
N ILE A 321 14.54 17.40 -11.27
CA ILE A 321 14.19 17.05 -12.65
C ILE A 321 13.72 18.28 -13.43
N ALA A 322 12.83 19.09 -12.82
CA ALA A 322 12.32 20.30 -13.45
C ALA A 322 13.43 21.33 -13.71
N ALA A 323 14.33 21.53 -12.75
CA ALA A 323 15.49 22.42 -12.93
C ALA A 323 16.42 21.97 -14.07
N MET A 324 16.63 20.66 -14.18
CA MET A 324 17.44 20.09 -15.24
C MET A 324 16.78 20.20 -16.62
N THR A 325 15.47 20.00 -16.72
CA THR A 325 14.74 20.21 -18.00
C THR A 325 14.80 21.66 -18.46
N LEU A 326 14.70 22.63 -17.54
CA LEU A 326 14.85 24.05 -17.85
C LEU A 326 16.30 24.42 -18.26
N ALA A 327 17.30 23.87 -17.58
CA ALA A 327 18.71 24.09 -17.94
C ALA A 327 19.03 23.55 -19.34
N MET A 328 18.48 22.36 -19.69
CA MET A 328 18.60 21.83 -21.05
C MET A 328 17.89 22.70 -22.07
N ALA A 329 16.66 23.14 -21.78
CA ALA A 329 15.93 24.05 -22.67
C ALA A 329 16.74 25.33 -22.95
N TYR A 330 17.37 25.91 -21.94
CA TYR A 330 18.25 27.05 -22.06
C TYR A 330 19.43 26.77 -22.98
N GLN A 331 20.18 25.70 -22.75
CA GLN A 331 21.37 25.32 -23.54
C GLN A 331 21.03 25.09 -25.01
N PHE A 332 19.93 24.45 -25.32
CA PHE A 332 19.60 24.10 -26.71
C PHE A 332 18.87 25.19 -27.49
N THR A 333 18.18 26.12 -26.81
CA THR A 333 17.37 27.13 -27.49
C THR A 333 17.99 28.55 -27.39
N LEU A 334 18.41 28.96 -26.20
CA LEU A 334 18.88 30.33 -25.95
C LEU A 334 20.39 30.50 -26.14
N ALA A 335 21.20 29.52 -25.78
CA ALA A 335 22.65 29.60 -25.92
C ALA A 335 23.11 29.78 -27.40
N PRO A 336 22.59 29.05 -28.40
CA PRO A 336 22.95 29.25 -29.79
C PRO A 336 22.45 30.60 -30.35
N LEU A 337 21.29 31.11 -29.87
CA LEU A 337 20.79 32.43 -30.25
C LEU A 337 21.71 33.53 -29.72
N TYR A 338 22.16 33.44 -28.50
CA TYR A 338 23.05 34.39 -27.90
C TYR A 338 24.44 34.41 -28.59
N ASN A 339 24.98 33.24 -28.88
CA ASN A 339 26.27 33.13 -29.63
C ASN A 339 26.18 33.67 -31.06
N ASN A 340 25.02 33.56 -31.71
CA ASN A 340 24.81 34.16 -33.04
C ASN A 340 24.70 35.69 -32.99
N LEU A 341 24.17 36.26 -31.91
CA LEU A 341 24.05 37.70 -31.73
C LEU A 341 25.38 38.33 -31.35
N THR A 342 26.21 37.68 -30.55
CA THR A 342 27.55 38.15 -30.17
C THR A 342 28.61 37.96 -31.26
N GLY A 343 28.42 37.04 -32.19
CA GLY A 343 29.25 36.83 -33.37
C GLY A 343 29.01 37.82 -34.52
N LEU A 344 28.03 38.73 -34.41
CA LEU A 344 27.69 39.78 -35.37
C LEU A 344 28.21 41.16 -34.96
N SER A 345 28.89 41.28 -33.84
CA SER A 345 29.64 42.47 -33.38
C SER A 345 31.11 42.31 -33.66
#